data_289a35910956270ddc987caf922c8a28
#
_entry.id   289a35910956270ddc987caf922c8a28
#
_cell.length_a   1.000
_cell.length_b   1.000
_cell.length_c   1.000
_cell.angle_alpha   90.00
_cell.angle_beta   90.00
_cell.angle_gamma   90.00
#
_symmetry.space_group_name_H-M   'P 1'
#
loop_
_entity.id
_entity.type
_entity.pdbx_description
1 polymer ?
#
loop_
_entity_poly.entity_id
_entity_poly.type
_entity_poly.pdbx_seq_one_letter_code
_entity_poly.pdbx_strand_id
1 'polypeptide(L)'
;MQKLMGLVRRCVEDYNMIAPGETVAVGVSGGKDSLVLLQLLAGLRQYSNFKVEAVTIDMGLGMDYSGVRKMCEKLEVPYTIVETQIAPIIFDHRKEKNPCSMCAKMRRGALNQAILDRGIHKIALGHHYDDAVETFLMSLIYEGRISCFQPVTDLDRTGVIQIRPMLYIHEKTVDNFASRMELPVVENRCPVDKITKRAEIKDLVYQLSSTYPDLKERIFGAMQRYPLPEWEPKGRYKRPKDQE
;
A
#
# COMPACT_ATOMS: atom_id res chain seq x y z
N MET A 1 -0.20 -2.49 18.94
CA MET A 1 -0.66 -1.27 18.26
C MET A 1 0.36 -0.13 18.35
N GLN A 2 0.79 0.31 19.53
CA GLN A 2 1.75 1.43 19.69
C GLN A 2 3.04 1.27 18.89
N LYS A 3 3.69 0.09 18.93
CA LYS A 3 4.92 -0.18 18.16
C LYS A 3 4.71 0.00 16.64
N LEU A 4 3.59 -0.49 16.09
CA LEU A 4 3.28 -0.35 14.67
C LEU A 4 2.96 1.10 14.29
N MET A 5 2.18 1.81 15.11
CA MET A 5 1.96 3.24 14.90
C MET A 5 3.25 4.05 14.94
N GLY A 6 4.21 3.67 15.81
CA GLY A 6 5.54 4.27 15.82
C GLY A 6 6.30 4.10 14.51
N LEU A 7 6.24 2.91 13.89
CA LEU A 7 6.87 2.65 12.60
C LEU A 7 6.18 3.43 11.47
N VAL A 8 4.84 3.48 11.46
CA VAL A 8 4.08 4.27 10.49
C VAL A 8 4.41 5.76 10.64
N ARG A 9 4.38 6.29 11.87
CA ARG A 9 4.73 7.68 12.14
C ARG A 9 6.13 8.02 11.63
N ARG A 10 7.11 7.17 11.96
CA ARG A 10 8.49 7.34 11.50
C ARG A 10 8.56 7.35 9.97
N CYS A 11 7.88 6.43 9.29
CA CYS A 11 7.86 6.38 7.84
C CYS A 11 7.22 7.66 7.23
N VAL A 12 6.13 8.13 7.82
CA VAL A 12 5.45 9.37 7.41
C VAL A 12 6.37 10.58 7.58
N GLU A 13 7.11 10.66 8.69
CA GLU A 13 8.05 11.75 8.99
C GLU A 13 9.30 11.68 8.08
N ASP A 14 9.92 10.51 7.93
CA ASP A 14 11.14 10.31 7.14
C ASP A 14 10.94 10.70 5.66
N TYR A 15 9.75 10.46 5.11
CA TYR A 15 9.43 10.76 3.71
C TYR A 15 8.50 11.95 3.53
N ASN A 16 8.22 12.75 4.58
CA ASN A 16 7.33 13.92 4.54
C ASN A 16 5.97 13.61 3.85
N MET A 17 5.36 12.47 4.22
CA MET A 17 4.19 11.95 3.51
C MET A 17 2.90 12.74 3.76
N ILE A 18 2.73 13.29 4.97
CA ILE A 18 1.48 13.94 5.41
C ILE A 18 1.83 15.27 6.08
N ALA A 19 1.26 16.35 5.57
CA ALA A 19 1.36 17.68 6.19
C ALA A 19 0.19 17.93 7.17
N PRO A 20 0.38 18.79 8.18
CA PRO A 20 -0.70 19.18 9.08
C PRO A 20 -1.90 19.78 8.34
N GLY A 21 -3.10 19.34 8.72
CA GLY A 21 -4.36 19.82 8.14
C GLY A 21 -4.82 19.08 6.88
N GLU A 22 -3.98 18.21 6.31
CA GLU A 22 -4.34 17.46 5.10
C GLU A 22 -5.43 16.40 5.35
N THR A 23 -6.17 16.07 4.30
CA THR A 23 -7.03 14.89 4.23
C THR A 23 -6.35 13.82 3.41
N VAL A 24 -6.21 12.62 3.98
CA VAL A 24 -5.61 11.45 3.34
C VAL A 24 -6.68 10.41 3.08
N ALA A 25 -6.88 10.05 1.80
CA ALA A 25 -7.70 8.90 1.46
C ALA A 25 -6.91 7.61 1.67
N VAL A 26 -7.54 6.57 2.20
CA VAL A 26 -6.98 5.22 2.26
C VAL A 26 -7.67 4.37 1.20
N GLY A 27 -6.89 3.83 0.27
CA GLY A 27 -7.39 2.87 -0.72
C GLY A 27 -7.63 1.52 -0.06
N VAL A 28 -8.90 1.20 0.25
CA VAL A 28 -9.29 -0.03 0.94
C VAL A 28 -9.75 -1.06 -0.09
N SER A 29 -8.90 -2.07 -0.33
CA SER A 29 -9.24 -3.18 -1.24
C SER A 29 -10.05 -4.30 -0.59
N GLY A 30 -10.23 -4.26 0.73
CA GLY A 30 -10.76 -5.37 1.53
C GLY A 30 -9.69 -6.37 1.96
N GLY A 31 -8.50 -6.35 1.38
CA GLY A 31 -7.38 -7.19 1.82
C GLY A 31 -6.76 -6.71 3.14
N LYS A 32 -6.13 -7.65 3.87
CA LYS A 32 -5.52 -7.42 5.18
C LYS A 32 -4.66 -6.16 5.27
N ASP A 33 -3.80 -5.92 4.26
CA ASP A 33 -2.83 -4.83 4.28
C ASP A 33 -3.52 -3.45 4.25
N SER A 34 -4.55 -3.31 3.42
CA SER A 34 -5.34 -2.08 3.33
C SER A 34 -6.15 -1.80 4.60
N LEU A 35 -6.65 -2.85 5.26
CA LEU A 35 -7.39 -2.73 6.53
C LEU A 35 -6.44 -2.38 7.68
N VAL A 36 -5.25 -2.98 7.71
CA VAL A 36 -4.21 -2.64 8.70
C VAL A 36 -3.77 -1.19 8.52
N LEU A 37 -3.54 -0.74 7.28
CA LEU A 37 -3.21 0.66 6.99
C LEU A 37 -4.30 1.60 7.50
N LEU A 38 -5.57 1.30 7.21
CA LEU A 38 -6.71 2.09 7.67
C LEU A 38 -6.74 2.20 9.20
N GLN A 39 -6.59 1.06 9.90
CA GLN A 39 -6.56 1.01 11.37
C GLN A 39 -5.43 1.85 11.96
N LEU A 40 -4.22 1.77 11.35
CA LEU A 40 -3.04 2.49 11.84
C LEU A 40 -3.15 4.01 11.59
N LEU A 41 -3.62 4.43 10.41
CA LEU A 41 -3.80 5.86 10.11
C LEU A 41 -4.95 6.48 10.91
N ALA A 42 -6.06 5.75 11.11
CA ALA A 42 -7.15 6.19 11.98
C ALA A 42 -6.69 6.36 13.44
N GLY A 43 -5.78 5.49 13.92
CA GLY A 43 -5.15 5.65 15.23
C GLY A 43 -4.16 6.81 15.27
N LEU A 44 -3.35 6.99 14.23
CA LEU A 44 -2.32 8.02 14.18
C LEU A 44 -2.90 9.44 14.13
N ARG A 45 -4.04 9.65 13.45
CA ARG A 45 -4.71 10.97 13.39
C ARG A 45 -5.09 11.55 14.76
N GLN A 46 -5.22 10.70 15.78
CA GLN A 46 -5.51 11.15 17.15
C GLN A 46 -4.32 11.91 17.77
N TYR A 47 -3.11 11.68 17.25
CA TYR A 47 -1.87 12.29 17.73
C TYR A 47 -1.25 13.26 16.72
N SER A 48 -1.86 13.37 15.54
CA SER A 48 -1.34 14.17 14.42
C SER A 48 -2.51 14.90 13.76
N ASN A 49 -2.28 16.15 13.36
CA ASN A 49 -3.34 16.98 12.77
C ASN A 49 -3.52 16.64 11.27
N PHE A 50 -4.29 15.58 10.98
CA PHE A 50 -4.75 15.26 9.62
C PHE A 50 -6.07 14.48 9.67
N LYS A 51 -6.77 14.41 8.54
CA LYS A 51 -8.04 13.68 8.39
C LYS A 51 -7.83 12.41 7.58
N VAL A 52 -8.66 11.40 7.82
CA VAL A 52 -8.64 10.12 7.10
C VAL A 52 -10.00 9.85 6.51
N GLU A 53 -10.05 9.47 5.23
CA GLU A 53 -11.24 8.94 4.56
C GLU A 53 -10.89 7.60 3.91
N ALA A 54 -11.84 6.66 3.88
CA ALA A 54 -11.66 5.35 3.28
C ALA A 54 -12.42 5.27 1.95
N VAL A 55 -11.75 4.74 0.92
CA VAL A 55 -12.35 4.57 -0.42
C VAL A 55 -12.09 3.16 -0.93
N THR A 56 -13.14 2.46 -1.33
CA THR A 56 -13.10 1.16 -2.00
C THR A 56 -13.58 1.30 -3.43
N ILE A 57 -12.86 0.71 -4.37
CA ILE A 57 -13.34 0.49 -5.74
C ILE A 57 -13.89 -0.93 -5.80
N ASP A 58 -15.21 -1.04 -5.89
CA ASP A 58 -15.85 -2.33 -6.16
C ASP A 58 -15.67 -2.67 -7.63
N MET A 59 -15.09 -3.83 -7.86
CA MET A 59 -14.73 -4.32 -9.20
C MET A 59 -15.90 -4.95 -9.95
N GLY A 60 -17.07 -5.11 -9.32
CA GLY A 60 -18.19 -5.86 -9.87
C GLY A 60 -18.06 -7.38 -9.75
N LEU A 61 -17.32 -7.86 -8.72
CA LEU A 61 -17.14 -9.28 -8.42
C LEU A 61 -18.10 -9.80 -7.34
N GLY A 62 -19.05 -8.98 -6.89
CA GLY A 62 -19.98 -9.35 -5.82
C GLY A 62 -19.32 -9.58 -4.46
N MET A 63 -18.29 -8.81 -4.13
CA MET A 63 -17.61 -8.84 -2.85
C MET A 63 -18.45 -8.18 -1.75
N ASP A 64 -18.44 -8.73 -0.53
CA ASP A 64 -19.15 -8.15 0.60
C ASP A 64 -18.24 -7.22 1.43
N TYR A 65 -18.52 -5.94 1.39
CA TYR A 65 -17.81 -4.90 2.16
C TYR A 65 -18.53 -4.48 3.45
N SER A 66 -19.55 -5.22 3.89
CA SER A 66 -20.34 -4.88 5.09
C SER A 66 -19.47 -4.83 6.35
N GLY A 67 -18.53 -5.76 6.49
CA GLY A 67 -17.55 -5.77 7.58
C GLY A 67 -16.63 -4.56 7.57
N VAL A 68 -16.18 -4.13 6.38
CA VAL A 68 -15.35 -2.92 6.21
C VAL A 68 -16.13 -1.68 6.61
N ARG A 69 -17.40 -1.59 6.23
CA ARG A 69 -18.29 -0.47 6.60
C ARG A 69 -18.41 -0.35 8.12
N LYS A 70 -18.73 -1.46 8.81
CA LYS A 70 -18.79 -1.49 10.29
C LYS A 70 -17.45 -1.09 10.94
N MET A 71 -16.32 -1.50 10.36
CA MET A 71 -15.01 -1.09 10.83
C MET A 71 -14.81 0.43 10.69
N CYS A 72 -15.15 1.01 9.54
CA CYS A 72 -15.05 2.46 9.31
C CYS A 72 -15.95 3.25 10.24
N GLU A 73 -17.19 2.80 10.49
CA GLU A 73 -18.10 3.39 11.46
C GLU A 73 -17.50 3.41 12.88
N LYS A 74 -16.96 2.24 13.32
CA LYS A 74 -16.29 2.13 14.63
C LYS A 74 -15.05 3.02 14.76
N LEU A 75 -14.35 3.25 13.64
CA LEU A 75 -13.18 4.13 13.58
C LEU A 75 -13.56 5.60 13.36
N GLU A 76 -14.83 5.92 13.17
CA GLU A 76 -15.29 7.28 12.81
C GLU A 76 -14.57 7.80 11.56
N VAL A 77 -14.40 6.94 10.55
CA VAL A 77 -13.78 7.27 9.26
C VAL A 77 -14.86 7.29 8.18
N PRO A 78 -15.04 8.40 7.46
CA PRO A 78 -15.93 8.44 6.30
C PRO A 78 -15.53 7.36 5.29
N TYR A 79 -16.53 6.61 4.78
CA TYR A 79 -16.29 5.48 3.89
C TYR A 79 -17.13 5.59 2.63
N THR A 80 -16.47 5.50 1.47
CA THR A 80 -17.10 5.52 0.16
C THR A 80 -16.78 4.23 -0.60
N ILE A 81 -17.80 3.60 -1.16
CA ILE A 81 -17.66 2.50 -2.11
C ILE A 81 -18.04 3.04 -3.49
N VAL A 82 -17.14 2.90 -4.46
CA VAL A 82 -17.38 3.27 -5.86
C VAL A 82 -17.62 2.00 -6.64
N GLU A 83 -18.85 1.79 -7.05
CA GLU A 83 -19.24 0.65 -7.88
C GLU A 83 -18.70 0.81 -9.30
N THR A 84 -18.10 -0.23 -9.85
CA THR A 84 -17.57 -0.24 -11.21
C THR A 84 -17.87 -1.57 -11.92
N GLN A 85 -17.74 -1.55 -13.24
CA GLN A 85 -17.83 -2.75 -14.09
C GLN A 85 -16.46 -3.21 -14.59
N ILE A 86 -15.40 -2.98 -13.80
CA ILE A 86 -14.02 -3.26 -14.24
C ILE A 86 -13.82 -4.75 -14.49
N ALA A 87 -14.25 -5.64 -13.59
CA ALA A 87 -14.09 -7.09 -13.78
C ALA A 87 -14.88 -7.63 -14.96
N PRO A 88 -16.18 -7.35 -15.13
CA PRO A 88 -16.93 -7.72 -16.34
C PRO A 88 -16.27 -7.22 -17.62
N ILE A 89 -15.79 -5.98 -17.66
CA ILE A 89 -15.12 -5.43 -18.84
C ILE A 89 -13.87 -6.24 -19.21
N ILE A 90 -13.06 -6.60 -18.21
CA ILE A 90 -11.78 -7.28 -18.44
C ILE A 90 -11.96 -8.75 -18.78
N PHE A 91 -12.81 -9.46 -18.02
CA PHE A 91 -12.91 -10.91 -18.12
C PHE A 91 -13.95 -11.37 -19.15
N ASP A 92 -15.08 -10.69 -19.25
CA ASP A 92 -16.18 -11.13 -20.09
C ASP A 92 -16.16 -10.48 -21.49
N HIS A 93 -15.93 -9.16 -21.54
CA HIS A 93 -16.00 -8.42 -22.79
C HIS A 93 -14.69 -8.41 -23.57
N ARG A 94 -13.57 -8.06 -22.94
CA ARG A 94 -12.29 -7.89 -23.63
C ARG A 94 -11.43 -9.14 -23.70
N LYS A 95 -11.60 -10.09 -22.76
CA LYS A 95 -10.77 -11.31 -22.63
C LYS A 95 -9.28 -11.01 -22.73
N GLU A 96 -8.84 -10.04 -21.94
CA GLU A 96 -7.48 -9.49 -21.99
C GLU A 96 -6.40 -10.56 -21.74
N LYS A 97 -5.34 -10.54 -22.55
CA LYS A 97 -4.18 -11.44 -22.39
C LYS A 97 -3.44 -11.20 -21.08
N ASN A 98 -3.40 -9.93 -20.61
CA ASN A 98 -2.79 -9.52 -19.34
C ASN A 98 -3.83 -8.83 -18.43
N PRO A 99 -4.81 -9.57 -17.90
CA PRO A 99 -5.93 -8.99 -17.17
C PRO A 99 -5.49 -8.21 -15.94
N CYS A 100 -4.45 -8.67 -15.22
CA CYS A 100 -3.93 -8.01 -14.02
C CYS A 100 -3.40 -6.60 -14.29
N SER A 101 -2.68 -6.39 -15.38
CA SER A 101 -2.14 -5.07 -15.74
C SER A 101 -3.27 -4.08 -16.07
N MET A 102 -4.25 -4.49 -16.87
CA MET A 102 -5.40 -3.67 -17.22
C MET A 102 -6.25 -3.36 -15.97
N CYS A 103 -6.53 -4.37 -15.16
CA CYS A 103 -7.24 -4.24 -13.89
C CYS A 103 -6.57 -3.20 -12.97
N ALA A 104 -5.26 -3.31 -12.76
CA ALA A 104 -4.52 -2.37 -11.93
C ALA A 104 -4.60 -0.93 -12.47
N LYS A 105 -4.52 -0.75 -13.81
CA LYS A 105 -4.64 0.56 -14.45
C LYS A 105 -6.03 1.15 -14.28
N MET A 106 -7.10 0.39 -14.57
CA MET A 106 -8.47 0.86 -14.45
C MET A 106 -8.84 1.17 -13.00
N ARG A 107 -8.49 0.27 -12.07
CA ARG A 107 -8.74 0.45 -10.63
C ARG A 107 -8.03 1.69 -10.08
N ARG A 108 -6.77 1.93 -10.50
CA ARG A 108 -6.03 3.15 -10.13
C ARG A 108 -6.70 4.40 -10.67
N GLY A 109 -7.13 4.39 -11.93
CA GLY A 109 -7.85 5.50 -12.53
C GLY A 109 -9.13 5.83 -11.79
N ALA A 110 -9.98 4.82 -11.52
CA ALA A 110 -11.21 4.98 -10.78
C ALA A 110 -10.98 5.52 -9.35
N LEU A 111 -9.95 5.00 -8.68
CA LEU A 111 -9.60 5.41 -7.32
C LEU A 111 -9.11 6.87 -7.28
N ASN A 112 -8.24 7.26 -8.21
CA ASN A 112 -7.76 8.64 -8.31
C ASN A 112 -8.92 9.60 -8.60
N GLN A 113 -9.82 9.26 -9.52
CA GLN A 113 -10.98 10.10 -9.82
C GLN A 113 -11.90 10.24 -8.61
N ALA A 114 -12.20 9.13 -7.92
CA ALA A 114 -13.07 9.12 -6.75
C ALA A 114 -12.60 10.02 -5.60
N ILE A 115 -11.28 10.12 -5.37
CA ILE A 115 -10.73 11.01 -4.35
C ILE A 115 -10.69 12.46 -4.80
N LEU A 116 -10.42 12.72 -6.09
CA LEU A 116 -10.43 14.08 -6.66
C LEU A 116 -11.83 14.69 -6.63
N ASP A 117 -12.87 13.92 -6.94
CA ASP A 117 -14.27 14.35 -6.86
C ASP A 117 -14.68 14.78 -5.43
N ARG A 118 -13.90 14.36 -4.42
CA ARG A 118 -14.05 14.72 -3.01
C ARG A 118 -13.10 15.84 -2.57
N GLY A 119 -12.32 16.40 -3.48
CA GLY A 119 -11.30 17.41 -3.18
C GLY A 119 -10.09 16.86 -2.43
N ILE A 120 -9.83 15.54 -2.50
CA ILE A 120 -8.70 14.89 -1.84
C ILE A 120 -7.63 14.63 -2.88
N HIS A 121 -6.40 15.11 -2.61
CA HIS A 121 -5.26 14.97 -3.51
C HIS A 121 -4.21 13.97 -3.02
N LYS A 122 -4.42 13.32 -1.87
CA LYS A 122 -3.46 12.39 -1.28
C LYS A 122 -4.12 11.05 -0.96
N ILE A 123 -3.47 9.96 -1.41
CA ILE A 123 -3.94 8.60 -1.16
C ILE A 123 -2.84 7.73 -0.54
N ALA A 124 -3.19 7.04 0.54
CA ALA A 124 -2.36 6.04 1.18
C ALA A 124 -2.69 4.63 0.65
N LEU A 125 -1.64 3.88 0.32
CA LEU A 125 -1.71 2.50 -0.19
C LEU A 125 -1.02 1.54 0.76
N GLY A 126 -1.57 0.33 0.90
CA GLY A 126 -1.16 -0.68 1.87
C GLY A 126 0.12 -1.45 1.52
N HIS A 127 1.05 -0.87 0.75
CA HIS A 127 2.33 -1.51 0.48
C HIS A 127 3.21 -1.51 1.72
N HIS A 128 3.83 -2.64 2.00
CA HIS A 128 4.68 -2.86 3.15
C HIS A 128 6.14 -3.15 2.75
N TYR A 129 6.99 -3.46 3.74
CA TYR A 129 8.43 -3.68 3.58
C TYR A 129 8.75 -4.75 2.53
N ASP A 130 8.08 -5.90 2.64
CA ASP A 130 8.32 -7.05 1.77
C ASP A 130 7.89 -6.75 0.32
N ASP A 131 6.80 -5.98 0.10
CA ASP A 131 6.40 -5.52 -1.24
C ASP A 131 7.49 -4.70 -1.93
N ALA A 132 8.21 -3.87 -1.19
CA ALA A 132 9.31 -3.08 -1.74
C ALA A 132 10.47 -3.97 -2.18
N VAL A 133 10.86 -4.94 -1.34
CA VAL A 133 11.91 -5.92 -1.66
C VAL A 133 11.53 -6.76 -2.87
N GLU A 134 10.31 -7.30 -2.89
CA GLU A 134 9.78 -8.10 -4.00
C GLU A 134 9.72 -7.29 -5.30
N THR A 135 9.22 -6.06 -5.25
CA THR A 135 9.12 -5.19 -6.44
C THR A 135 10.50 -4.82 -6.98
N PHE A 136 11.47 -4.56 -6.11
CA PHE A 136 12.85 -4.30 -6.51
C PHE A 136 13.44 -5.50 -7.25
N LEU A 137 13.29 -6.71 -6.70
CA LEU A 137 13.76 -7.94 -7.33
C LEU A 137 13.01 -8.27 -8.63
N MET A 138 11.70 -8.00 -8.68
CA MET A 138 10.92 -8.12 -9.92
C MET A 138 11.49 -7.22 -11.03
N SER A 139 11.75 -5.96 -10.74
CA SER A 139 12.36 -5.03 -11.69
C SER A 139 13.74 -5.48 -12.13
N LEU A 140 14.57 -5.95 -11.20
CA LEU A 140 15.92 -6.41 -11.48
C LEU A 140 15.92 -7.67 -12.37
N ILE A 141 15.10 -8.67 -12.05
CA ILE A 141 15.11 -9.98 -12.69
C ILE A 141 14.36 -9.98 -14.02
N TYR A 142 13.15 -9.37 -14.07
CA TYR A 142 12.30 -9.43 -15.26
C TYR A 142 12.45 -8.24 -16.20
N GLU A 143 12.88 -7.08 -15.69
CA GLU A 143 12.97 -5.85 -16.48
C GLU A 143 14.42 -5.41 -16.71
N GLY A 144 15.40 -6.00 -16.02
CA GLY A 144 16.80 -5.58 -16.07
C GLY A 144 17.01 -4.15 -15.56
N ARG A 145 16.20 -3.70 -14.60
CA ARG A 145 16.22 -2.33 -14.07
C ARG A 145 16.45 -2.32 -12.57
N ILE A 146 17.24 -1.37 -12.11
CA ILE A 146 17.31 -0.99 -10.70
C ILE A 146 16.17 -0.01 -10.44
N SER A 147 14.99 -0.52 -10.09
CA SER A 147 13.79 0.28 -9.89
C SER A 147 12.86 -0.32 -8.82
N CYS A 148 12.11 0.52 -8.17
CA CYS A 148 11.01 0.16 -7.26
C CYS A 148 9.96 1.27 -7.29
N PHE A 149 8.76 1.01 -6.78
CA PHE A 149 7.81 2.09 -6.49
C PHE A 149 8.39 3.02 -5.41
N GLN A 150 8.05 4.30 -5.48
CA GLN A 150 8.55 5.32 -4.55
C GLN A 150 7.73 5.33 -3.25
N PRO A 151 8.31 5.71 -2.08
CA PRO A 151 7.57 5.96 -0.84
C PRO A 151 6.47 7.01 -1.00
N VAL A 152 6.77 8.06 -1.76
CA VAL A 152 5.85 9.11 -2.20
C VAL A 152 5.93 9.20 -3.72
N THR A 153 4.81 9.08 -4.40
CA THR A 153 4.74 9.19 -5.87
C THR A 153 3.78 10.34 -6.20
N ASP A 154 4.30 11.38 -6.82
CA ASP A 154 3.47 12.41 -7.43
C ASP A 154 3.00 11.96 -8.82
N LEU A 155 1.72 12.00 -9.05
CA LEU A 155 1.11 11.70 -10.33
C LEU A 155 0.75 12.99 -11.06
N ASP A 156 1.76 13.67 -11.62
CA ASP A 156 1.68 15.00 -12.24
C ASP A 156 0.45 15.18 -13.15
N ARG A 157 0.06 14.14 -13.89
CA ARG A 157 -1.09 14.19 -14.81
C ARG A 157 -2.45 14.27 -14.11
N THR A 158 -2.54 13.83 -12.87
CA THR A 158 -3.79 13.76 -12.11
C THR A 158 -3.78 14.68 -10.90
N GLY A 159 -2.64 15.18 -10.47
CA GLY A 159 -2.47 15.95 -9.25
C GLY A 159 -2.73 15.14 -7.98
N VAL A 160 -2.58 13.82 -8.05
CA VAL A 160 -2.74 12.89 -6.92
C VAL A 160 -1.37 12.47 -6.42
N ILE A 161 -1.15 12.58 -5.12
CA ILE A 161 0.05 12.08 -4.43
C ILE A 161 -0.27 10.74 -3.79
N GLN A 162 0.47 9.69 -4.17
CA GLN A 162 0.37 8.36 -3.55
C GLN A 162 1.45 8.21 -2.49
N ILE A 163 1.07 7.80 -1.28
CA ILE A 163 1.97 7.55 -0.16
C ILE A 163 1.87 6.10 0.33
N ARG A 164 2.95 5.61 0.94
CA ARG A 164 3.05 4.22 1.42
C ARG A 164 3.56 4.16 2.86
N PRO A 165 2.69 4.46 3.83
CA PRO A 165 3.10 4.63 5.23
C PRO A 165 3.59 3.36 5.93
N MET A 166 3.32 2.16 5.38
CA MET A 166 3.69 0.88 6.00
C MET A 166 5.04 0.31 5.53
N LEU A 167 5.86 1.07 4.78
CA LEU A 167 7.14 0.58 4.25
C LEU A 167 8.14 0.10 5.32
N TYR A 168 7.97 0.49 6.58
CA TYR A 168 8.81 0.03 7.69
C TYR A 168 8.22 -1.16 8.44
N ILE A 169 7.12 -1.74 7.96
CA ILE A 169 6.45 -2.88 8.59
C ILE A 169 6.59 -4.11 7.70
N HIS A 170 7.10 -5.21 8.28
CA HIS A 170 7.19 -6.50 7.59
C HIS A 170 5.82 -7.16 7.45
N GLU A 171 5.60 -7.90 6.35
CA GLU A 171 4.36 -8.63 6.07
C GLU A 171 3.90 -9.49 7.25
N LYS A 172 4.79 -10.30 7.83
CA LYS A 172 4.48 -11.14 9.00
C LYS A 172 3.89 -10.35 10.17
N THR A 173 4.32 -9.10 10.34
CA THR A 173 3.80 -8.22 11.40
C THR A 173 2.40 -7.72 11.04
N VAL A 174 2.16 -7.43 9.75
CA VAL A 174 0.83 -7.07 9.24
C VAL A 174 -0.13 -8.23 9.45
N ASP A 175 0.26 -9.46 9.07
CA ASP A 175 -0.55 -10.68 9.24
C ASP A 175 -0.95 -10.90 10.70
N ASN A 176 0.04 -10.85 11.60
CA ASN A 176 -0.17 -11.03 13.03
C ASN A 176 -1.10 -9.95 13.61
N PHE A 177 -0.97 -8.71 13.14
CA PHE A 177 -1.84 -7.62 13.58
C PHE A 177 -3.27 -7.79 13.06
N ALA A 178 -3.44 -8.10 11.79
CA ALA A 178 -4.74 -8.33 11.18
C ALA A 178 -5.51 -9.45 11.90
N SER A 179 -4.84 -10.58 12.16
CA SER A 179 -5.42 -11.73 12.87
C SER A 179 -5.78 -11.40 14.31
N ARG A 180 -4.89 -10.74 15.06
CA ARG A 180 -5.13 -10.37 16.47
C ARG A 180 -6.26 -9.36 16.65
N MET A 181 -6.44 -8.47 15.67
CA MET A 181 -7.49 -7.45 15.68
C MET A 181 -8.78 -7.95 15.03
N GLU A 182 -8.81 -9.20 14.55
CA GLU A 182 -9.95 -9.81 13.85
C GLU A 182 -10.51 -8.89 12.77
N LEU A 183 -9.58 -8.32 11.95
CA LEU A 183 -9.98 -7.38 10.91
C LEU A 183 -10.90 -8.06 9.88
N PRO A 184 -11.93 -7.38 9.38
CA PRO A 184 -12.93 -7.94 8.47
C PRO A 184 -12.38 -8.07 7.03
N VAL A 185 -11.43 -8.99 6.85
CA VAL A 185 -10.82 -9.26 5.55
C VAL A 185 -11.89 -9.82 4.60
N VAL A 186 -12.03 -9.17 3.45
CA VAL A 186 -12.98 -9.54 2.41
C VAL A 186 -12.40 -10.68 1.57
N GLU A 187 -13.20 -11.71 1.33
CA GLU A 187 -12.81 -12.81 0.45
C GLU A 187 -12.59 -12.31 -0.98
N ASN A 188 -11.40 -12.58 -1.52
CA ASN A 188 -11.08 -12.20 -2.89
C ASN A 188 -11.69 -13.19 -3.89
N ARG A 189 -12.56 -12.69 -4.77
CA ARG A 189 -13.23 -13.47 -5.83
C ARG A 189 -12.60 -13.29 -7.20
N CYS A 190 -11.36 -12.77 -7.27
CA CYS A 190 -10.65 -12.62 -8.53
C CYS A 190 -10.24 -13.97 -9.11
N PRO A 191 -10.59 -14.31 -10.36
CA PRO A 191 -10.30 -15.62 -10.95
C PRO A 191 -8.80 -15.87 -11.22
N VAL A 192 -7.96 -14.83 -11.20
CA VAL A 192 -6.51 -14.92 -11.50
C VAL A 192 -5.60 -14.58 -10.32
N ASP A 193 -6.12 -14.62 -9.10
CA ASP A 193 -5.45 -14.10 -7.89
C ASP A 193 -4.14 -14.82 -7.51
N LYS A 194 -3.92 -16.05 -7.92
CA LYS A 194 -2.84 -16.91 -7.41
C LYS A 194 -1.69 -17.18 -8.37
N ILE A 195 -1.78 -16.77 -9.63
CA ILE A 195 -0.76 -17.10 -10.65
C ILE A 195 -0.10 -15.81 -11.13
N THR A 196 0.87 -15.34 -10.38
CA THR A 196 1.54 -14.08 -10.73
C THR A 196 3.06 -14.20 -10.58
N LYS A 197 3.81 -13.46 -11.40
CA LYS A 197 5.27 -13.31 -11.26
C LYS A 197 5.69 -12.82 -9.88
N ARG A 198 4.80 -12.13 -9.17
CA ARG A 198 5.04 -11.71 -7.78
C ARG A 198 5.10 -12.90 -6.83
N ALA A 199 4.26 -13.93 -7.02
CA ALA A 199 4.32 -15.15 -6.22
C ALA A 199 5.65 -15.88 -6.39
N GLU A 200 6.14 -15.98 -7.63
CA GLU A 200 7.46 -16.57 -7.92
C GLU A 200 8.60 -15.84 -7.20
N ILE A 201 8.58 -14.49 -7.22
CA ILE A 201 9.59 -13.69 -6.53
C ILE A 201 9.46 -13.83 -5.00
N LYS A 202 8.24 -13.91 -4.47
CA LYS A 202 8.01 -14.12 -3.04
C LYS A 202 8.62 -15.45 -2.58
N ASP A 203 8.44 -16.52 -3.34
CA ASP A 203 9.04 -17.82 -3.07
C ASP A 203 10.58 -17.77 -3.18
N LEU A 204 11.10 -17.06 -4.17
CA LEU A 204 12.55 -16.85 -4.30
C LEU A 204 13.13 -16.09 -3.11
N VAL A 205 12.47 -15.01 -2.68
CA VAL A 205 12.88 -14.23 -1.48
C VAL A 205 12.84 -15.10 -0.24
N TYR A 206 11.82 -15.95 -0.09
CA TYR A 206 11.73 -16.89 1.02
C TYR A 206 12.89 -17.88 1.02
N GLN A 207 13.20 -18.51 -0.12
CA GLN A 207 14.32 -19.44 -0.26
C GLN A 207 15.66 -18.77 0.03
N LEU A 208 15.92 -17.58 -0.55
CA LEU A 208 17.15 -16.84 -0.32
C LEU A 208 17.28 -16.37 1.15
N SER A 209 16.19 -16.01 1.80
CA SER A 209 16.21 -15.58 3.22
C SER A 209 16.56 -16.72 4.17
N SER A 210 16.37 -17.99 3.77
CA SER A 210 16.81 -19.14 4.56
C SER A 210 18.33 -19.25 4.60
N THR A 211 19.00 -18.87 3.52
CA THR A 211 20.47 -18.87 3.41
C THR A 211 21.09 -17.55 3.88
N TYR A 212 20.41 -16.45 3.64
CA TYR A 212 20.82 -15.08 3.98
C TYR A 212 19.77 -14.41 4.87
N PRO A 213 19.81 -14.60 6.19
CA PRO A 213 18.75 -14.10 7.10
C PRO A 213 18.48 -12.59 7.00
N ASP A 214 19.51 -11.78 6.71
CA ASP A 214 19.42 -10.32 6.60
C ASP A 214 19.15 -9.84 5.15
N LEU A 215 18.74 -10.74 4.24
CA LEU A 215 18.57 -10.40 2.80
C LEU A 215 17.65 -9.21 2.59
N LYS A 216 16.48 -9.23 3.21
CA LYS A 216 15.47 -8.20 3.05
C LYS A 216 15.97 -6.84 3.57
N GLU A 217 16.62 -6.84 4.74
CA GLU A 217 17.21 -5.66 5.35
C GLU A 217 18.33 -5.07 4.51
N ARG A 218 19.15 -5.93 3.91
CA ARG A 218 20.24 -5.50 3.02
C ARG A 218 19.70 -4.89 1.73
N ILE A 219 18.69 -5.50 1.11
CA ILE A 219 18.06 -4.97 -0.12
C ILE A 219 17.38 -3.64 0.17
N PHE A 220 16.54 -3.57 1.19
CA PHE A 220 15.84 -2.35 1.56
C PHE A 220 16.82 -1.23 1.94
N GLY A 221 17.83 -1.55 2.75
CA GLY A 221 18.88 -0.61 3.11
C GLY A 221 19.73 -0.17 1.91
N ALA A 222 19.93 -1.01 0.89
CA ALA A 222 20.60 -0.61 -0.34
C ALA A 222 19.76 0.43 -1.10
N MET A 223 18.46 0.23 -1.25
CA MET A 223 17.55 1.20 -1.86
C MET A 223 17.57 2.57 -1.16
N GLN A 224 17.78 2.60 0.18
CA GLN A 224 17.86 3.83 0.95
C GLN A 224 19.23 4.54 0.91
N ARG A 225 20.31 3.77 0.79
CA ARG A 225 21.69 4.32 0.86
C ARG A 225 22.27 4.72 -0.50
N TYR A 226 21.90 4.01 -1.54
CA TYR A 226 22.36 4.27 -2.91
C TYR A 226 21.13 4.62 -3.75
N PRO A 227 20.85 5.89 -3.86
CA PRO A 227 19.51 6.32 -4.08
C PRO A 227 18.95 5.87 -5.41
N LEU A 228 18.00 4.99 -5.30
CA LEU A 228 16.90 5.07 -6.24
C LEU A 228 16.25 6.42 -5.99
N PRO A 229 15.92 7.19 -7.05
CA PRO A 229 15.27 8.49 -6.88
C PRO A 229 14.10 8.39 -5.88
N GLU A 230 13.96 9.39 -5.02
CA GLU A 230 12.88 9.50 -4.03
C GLU A 230 12.89 8.47 -2.87
N TRP A 231 13.98 7.71 -2.69
CA TRP A 231 14.10 6.76 -1.58
C TRP A 231 14.96 7.29 -0.41
N GLU A 232 15.62 8.41 -0.57
CA GLU A 232 16.37 9.05 0.50
C GLU A 232 15.40 9.62 1.55
N PRO A 233 15.50 9.23 2.84
CA PRO A 233 14.67 9.81 3.89
C PRO A 233 14.93 11.31 4.02
N LYS A 234 13.88 12.12 3.85
CA LYS A 234 13.95 13.59 3.94
C LYS A 234 13.68 14.11 5.37
N GLY A 235 13.35 13.22 6.31
CA GLY A 235 13.00 13.55 7.68
C GLY A 235 14.20 13.77 8.61
N ARG A 236 13.92 14.10 9.87
CA ARG A 236 14.92 14.44 10.91
C ARG A 236 15.72 13.24 11.43
N TYR A 237 15.46 12.02 10.98
CA TYR A 237 16.16 10.84 11.45
C TYR A 237 17.58 10.79 10.85
N LYS A 238 18.54 11.34 11.60
CA LYS A 238 19.96 11.09 11.36
C LYS A 238 20.33 9.76 12.00
N ARG A 239 20.93 8.85 11.22
CA ARG A 239 21.46 7.60 11.79
C ARG A 239 22.53 7.94 12.81
N PRO A 240 22.68 7.14 13.90
CA PRO A 240 23.74 7.37 14.90
C PRO A 240 25.16 7.38 14.34
N LYS A 241 25.41 6.87 13.12
CA LYS A 241 26.72 6.82 12.45
C LYS A 241 27.00 8.00 11.50
N ASP A 242 26.06 8.88 11.27
CA ASP A 242 26.26 10.05 10.39
C ASP A 242 26.67 11.30 11.19
N GLN A 243 27.17 11.10 12.42
CA GLN A 243 27.62 12.16 13.35
C GLN A 243 29.14 12.17 13.59
N GLU A 244 29.94 11.48 12.75
CA GLU A 244 31.41 11.56 12.78
C GLU A 244 31.94 12.50 11.68
#